data_c46eeae0266428661994bebca8c8f0f2
#
_entry.id   c46eeae0266428661994bebca8c8f0f2
#
_cell.length_a   1.000
_cell.length_b   1.000
_cell.length_c   1.000
_cell.angle_alpha   90.00
_cell.angle_beta   90.00
_cell.angle_gamma   90.00
#
_symmetry.space_group_name_H-M   'P 1'
#
loop_
_entity.id
_entity.type
_entity.pdbx_description
1 polymer ?
#
loop_
_entity_poly.entity_id
_entity_poly.type
_entity_poly.pdbx_seq_one_letter_code
_entity_poly.pdbx_strand_id
1 'polypeptide(L)'
;MSDVVTFSNKGYETKSVGDFAEEAYLDYAMYVILDRALPHIGDGLKPVQRRIIYAMSELGLKSTAKFKKSARTVGDVIGKYHPHGDSAVYGTIVRMAQDFSFRYPLVDGQGNFGSIDGDNAA
;
A
#
# COMPACT_ATOMS: atom_id res chain seq x y z
N MET A 1 20.60 -22.97 -22.57
CA MET A 1 22.03 -22.65 -22.28
C MET A 1 22.10 -22.25 -20.84
N SER A 2 22.78 -23.02 -20.01
CA SER A 2 22.95 -22.67 -18.60
C SER A 2 24.02 -21.59 -18.51
N ASP A 3 23.59 -20.38 -18.21
CA ASP A 3 24.51 -19.29 -17.97
C ASP A 3 25.10 -19.45 -16.58
N VAL A 4 26.34 -19.84 -16.52
CA VAL A 4 27.04 -20.05 -15.24
C VAL A 4 27.68 -18.73 -14.82
N VAL A 5 27.41 -18.32 -13.60
CA VAL A 5 28.14 -17.20 -13.00
C VAL A 5 29.56 -17.63 -12.72
N THR A 6 30.53 -16.94 -13.32
CA THR A 6 31.96 -17.24 -13.12
C THR A 6 32.62 -16.08 -12.41
N PHE A 7 33.36 -16.39 -11.34
CA PHE A 7 34.22 -15.40 -10.68
C PHE A 7 35.53 -15.25 -11.44
N SER A 8 35.85 -14.00 -11.75
CA SER A 8 37.11 -13.64 -12.42
C SER A 8 38.16 -13.25 -11.39
N ASN A 9 39.43 -13.64 -11.64
CA ASN A 9 40.58 -13.20 -10.85
C ASN A 9 40.80 -11.67 -10.89
N LYS A 10 40.03 -10.95 -11.71
CA LYS A 10 40.08 -9.48 -11.85
C LYS A 10 39.21 -8.74 -10.85
N GLY A 11 38.56 -9.43 -9.90
CA GLY A 11 37.74 -8.80 -8.87
C GLY A 11 36.33 -8.41 -9.30
N TYR A 12 35.82 -8.95 -10.40
CA TYR A 12 34.45 -8.77 -10.83
C TYR A 12 33.81 -10.09 -11.23
N GLU A 13 32.48 -10.15 -11.09
CA GLU A 13 31.64 -11.28 -11.47
C GLU A 13 31.15 -11.10 -12.90
N THR A 14 31.17 -12.17 -13.70
CA THR A 14 30.59 -12.17 -15.04
C THR A 14 29.29 -12.93 -15.01
N LYS A 15 28.21 -12.28 -15.48
CA LYS A 15 26.86 -12.83 -15.47
C LYS A 15 26.16 -12.50 -16.79
N SER A 16 25.34 -13.42 -17.31
CA SER A 16 24.55 -13.14 -18.50
C SER A 16 23.53 -12.04 -18.25
N VAL A 17 23.17 -11.31 -19.31
CA VAL A 17 22.13 -10.25 -19.21
C VAL A 17 20.77 -10.85 -18.83
N GLY A 18 20.46 -12.04 -19.35
CA GLY A 18 19.22 -12.75 -19.03
C GLY A 18 19.11 -13.10 -17.53
N ASP A 19 20.14 -13.73 -16.98
CA ASP A 19 20.18 -14.09 -15.57
C ASP A 19 20.16 -12.87 -14.66
N PHE A 20 20.89 -11.82 -15.01
CA PHE A 20 20.91 -10.57 -14.28
C PHE A 20 19.52 -9.91 -14.26
N ALA A 21 18.84 -9.86 -15.41
CA ALA A 21 17.50 -9.27 -15.53
C ALA A 21 16.47 -10.07 -14.71
N GLU A 22 16.54 -11.40 -14.75
CA GLU A 22 15.64 -12.26 -13.98
C GLU A 22 15.82 -12.06 -12.47
N GLU A 23 17.08 -12.07 -12.01
CA GLU A 23 17.39 -11.87 -10.60
C GLU A 23 16.97 -10.47 -10.12
N ALA A 24 17.23 -9.44 -10.91
CA ALA A 24 16.83 -8.08 -10.58
C ALA A 24 15.29 -7.95 -10.53
N TYR A 25 14.57 -8.62 -11.43
CA TYR A 25 13.12 -8.66 -11.41
C TYR A 25 12.57 -9.37 -10.17
N LEU A 26 13.15 -10.52 -9.79
CA LEU A 26 12.74 -11.26 -8.60
C LEU A 26 13.00 -10.44 -7.32
N ASP A 27 14.15 -9.79 -7.22
CA ASP A 27 14.47 -8.91 -6.09
C ASP A 27 13.49 -7.76 -5.98
N TYR A 28 13.13 -7.14 -7.11
CA TYR A 28 12.12 -6.07 -7.15
C TYR A 28 10.75 -6.59 -6.74
N ALA A 29 10.33 -7.74 -7.25
CA ALA A 29 9.04 -8.35 -6.89
C ALA A 29 8.97 -8.69 -5.40
N MET A 30 10.04 -9.24 -4.82
CA MET A 30 10.14 -9.50 -3.38
C MET A 30 10.06 -8.21 -2.57
N TYR A 31 10.76 -7.17 -2.98
CA TYR A 31 10.69 -5.86 -2.33
C TYR A 31 9.27 -5.31 -2.32
N VAL A 32 8.56 -5.37 -3.47
CA VAL A 32 7.18 -4.90 -3.58
C VAL A 32 6.25 -5.69 -2.66
N ILE A 33 6.38 -7.02 -2.60
CA ILE A 33 5.56 -7.86 -1.73
C ILE A 33 5.81 -7.51 -0.26
N LEU A 34 7.07 -7.41 0.16
CA LEU A 34 7.43 -7.12 1.55
C LEU A 34 7.00 -5.72 1.96
N ASP A 35 7.18 -4.73 1.10
CA ASP A 35 6.86 -3.33 1.41
C ASP A 35 5.35 -3.05 1.36
N ARG A 36 4.63 -3.59 0.35
CA ARG A 36 3.20 -3.30 0.14
C ARG A 36 2.26 -4.22 0.90
N ALA A 37 2.61 -5.50 1.02
CA ALA A 37 1.70 -6.51 1.53
C ALA A 37 1.78 -6.69 3.04
N LEU A 38 2.94 -6.47 3.65
CA LEU A 38 3.16 -6.74 5.07
C LEU A 38 3.06 -5.47 5.92
N PRO A 39 2.29 -5.53 7.03
CA PRO A 39 2.25 -4.45 8.00
C PRO A 39 3.62 -4.24 8.67
N HIS A 40 3.97 -2.99 8.96
CA HIS A 40 5.18 -2.68 9.69
C HIS A 40 5.02 -3.04 11.18
N ILE A 41 6.06 -3.62 11.77
CA ILE A 41 6.01 -4.07 13.17
C ILE A 41 5.79 -2.92 14.17
N GLY A 42 6.20 -1.71 13.83
CA GLY A 42 6.11 -0.55 14.72
C GLY A 42 4.69 0.00 14.87
N ASP A 43 3.90 0.03 13.80
CA ASP A 43 2.56 0.63 13.79
C ASP A 43 1.46 -0.30 13.26
N GLY A 44 1.81 -1.47 12.75
CA GLY A 44 0.86 -2.40 12.19
C GLY A 44 0.23 -1.96 10.87
N LEU A 45 0.77 -0.93 10.23
CA LEU A 45 0.22 -0.36 9.02
C LEU A 45 1.01 -0.77 7.77
N LYS A 46 0.29 -1.01 6.69
CA LYS A 46 0.87 -1.09 5.35
C LYS A 46 1.17 0.33 4.85
N PRO A 47 2.11 0.51 3.90
CA PRO A 47 2.47 1.85 3.42
C PRO A 47 1.29 2.70 2.96
N VAL A 48 0.35 2.14 2.20
CA VAL A 48 -0.83 2.87 1.73
C VAL A 48 -1.71 3.32 2.90
N GLN A 49 -1.89 2.49 3.92
CA GLN A 49 -2.67 2.82 5.11
C GLN A 49 -2.04 3.97 5.87
N ARG A 50 -0.72 3.94 6.05
CA ARG A 50 0.04 5.01 6.72
C ARG A 50 -0.08 6.33 5.96
N ARG A 51 0.01 6.30 4.64
CA ARG A 51 -0.15 7.49 3.79
C ARG A 51 -1.54 8.09 3.91
N ILE A 52 -2.57 7.24 3.97
CA ILE A 52 -3.96 7.68 4.18
C ILE A 52 -4.11 8.38 5.54
N ILE A 53 -3.66 7.76 6.61
CA ILE A 53 -3.73 8.34 7.96
C ILE A 53 -2.95 9.66 8.03
N TYR A 54 -1.77 9.71 7.42
CA TYR A 54 -0.98 10.93 7.38
C TYR A 54 -1.69 12.05 6.61
N ALA A 55 -2.26 11.75 5.44
CA ALA A 55 -3.02 12.72 4.66
C ALA A 55 -4.24 13.23 5.42
N MET A 56 -4.95 12.36 6.11
CA MET A 56 -6.08 12.77 6.96
C MET A 56 -5.64 13.65 8.11
N SER A 57 -4.50 13.37 8.72
CA SER A 57 -3.90 14.22 9.74
C SER A 57 -3.57 15.62 9.21
N GLU A 58 -2.96 15.70 8.02
CA GLU A 58 -2.66 16.97 7.37
C GLU A 58 -3.93 17.78 7.03
N LEU A 59 -5.02 17.11 6.70
CA LEU A 59 -6.32 17.74 6.44
C LEU A 59 -7.08 18.09 7.73
N GLY A 60 -6.53 17.79 8.91
CA GLY A 60 -7.17 18.05 10.18
C GLY A 60 -8.38 17.17 10.48
N LEU A 61 -8.46 15.99 9.87
CA LEU A 61 -9.57 15.05 10.03
C LEU A 61 -9.38 14.20 11.28
N LYS A 62 -9.51 14.81 12.45
CA LYS A 62 -9.53 14.12 13.74
C LYS A 62 -10.93 13.55 14.02
N SER A 63 -11.02 12.66 15.00
CA SER A 63 -12.29 12.03 15.41
C SER A 63 -13.41 13.03 15.73
N THR A 64 -13.05 14.23 16.16
CA THR A 64 -13.99 15.32 16.49
C THR A 64 -14.31 16.25 15.33
N ALA A 65 -13.63 16.08 14.18
CA ALA A 65 -13.83 16.92 13.01
C ALA A 65 -15.12 16.56 12.28
N LYS A 66 -15.64 17.51 11.50
CA LYS A 66 -16.77 17.22 10.61
C LYS A 66 -16.34 16.26 9.50
N PHE A 67 -17.27 15.41 9.08
CA PHE A 67 -17.05 14.51 7.96
C PHE A 67 -16.75 15.28 6.68
N LYS A 68 -15.82 14.78 5.90
CA LYS A 68 -15.42 15.28 4.60
C LYS A 68 -15.60 14.20 3.55
N LYS A 69 -15.78 14.59 2.29
CA LYS A 69 -15.85 13.63 1.20
C LYS A 69 -14.55 12.84 1.13
N SER A 70 -14.63 11.52 1.04
CA SER A 70 -13.48 10.62 0.90
C SER A 70 -12.62 10.94 -0.32
N ALA A 71 -13.23 11.47 -1.39
CA ALA A 71 -12.51 11.91 -2.57
C ALA A 71 -11.43 12.97 -2.27
N ARG A 72 -11.60 13.80 -1.24
CA ARG A 72 -10.60 14.77 -0.82
C ARG A 72 -9.34 14.08 -0.28
N THR A 73 -9.52 13.10 0.59
CA THR A 73 -8.41 12.32 1.12
C THR A 73 -7.72 11.51 0.02
N VAL A 74 -8.50 10.85 -0.85
CA VAL A 74 -7.97 10.11 -1.99
C VAL A 74 -7.12 10.99 -2.87
N GLY A 75 -7.62 12.17 -3.23
CA GLY A 75 -6.89 13.14 -4.06
C GLY A 75 -5.57 13.57 -3.44
N ASP A 76 -5.55 13.87 -2.17
CA ASP A 76 -4.33 14.26 -1.46
C ASP A 76 -3.31 13.11 -1.39
N VAL A 77 -3.76 11.90 -1.13
CA VAL A 77 -2.87 10.73 -1.07
C VAL A 77 -2.22 10.48 -2.42
N ILE A 78 -3.00 10.46 -3.50
CA ILE A 78 -2.48 10.22 -4.85
C ILE A 78 -1.55 11.34 -5.27
N GLY A 79 -1.94 12.59 -5.03
CA GLY A 79 -1.17 13.74 -5.47
C GLY A 79 0.17 13.94 -4.77
N LYS A 80 0.28 13.50 -3.51
CA LYS A 80 1.45 13.79 -2.66
C LYS A 80 2.27 12.56 -2.29
N TYR A 81 1.64 11.40 -2.07
CA TYR A 81 2.30 10.30 -1.38
C TYR A 81 2.25 8.96 -2.10
N HIS A 82 1.27 8.73 -2.94
CA HIS A 82 1.02 7.40 -3.48
C HIS A 82 0.62 7.48 -4.96
N PRO A 83 1.57 7.28 -5.91
CA PRO A 83 1.32 7.48 -7.35
C PRO A 83 0.62 6.28 -8.00
N HIS A 84 -0.30 5.61 -7.31
CA HIS A 84 -1.10 4.50 -7.81
C HIS A 84 -2.56 4.94 -8.02
N GLY A 85 -3.36 4.10 -8.66
CA GLY A 85 -4.73 4.43 -9.01
C GLY A 85 -5.63 4.76 -7.81
N ASP A 86 -6.60 5.63 -8.04
CA ASP A 86 -7.55 6.12 -7.04
C ASP A 86 -8.43 5.02 -6.45
N SER A 87 -8.82 4.03 -7.25
CA SER A 87 -9.64 2.90 -6.79
C SER A 87 -8.93 2.06 -5.72
N ALA A 88 -7.62 1.89 -5.82
CA ALA A 88 -6.83 1.17 -4.81
C ALA A 88 -6.79 1.92 -3.48
N VAL A 89 -6.61 3.23 -3.52
CA VAL A 89 -6.61 4.09 -2.32
C VAL A 89 -8.01 4.14 -1.69
N TYR A 90 -9.03 4.38 -2.50
CA TYR A 90 -10.40 4.41 -2.03
C TYR A 90 -10.82 3.08 -1.41
N GLY A 91 -10.54 1.96 -2.06
CA GLY A 91 -10.82 0.63 -1.53
C GLY A 91 -10.13 0.35 -0.20
N THR A 92 -8.92 0.87 -0.01
CA THR A 92 -8.21 0.77 1.27
C THR A 92 -8.89 1.59 2.37
N ILE A 93 -9.32 2.81 2.07
CA ILE A 93 -10.07 3.66 3.02
C ILE A 93 -11.36 2.96 3.44
N VAL A 94 -12.08 2.38 2.50
CA VAL A 94 -13.31 1.62 2.79
C VAL A 94 -13.03 0.48 3.76
N ARG A 95 -12.01 -0.31 3.51
CA ARG A 95 -11.64 -1.42 4.42
C ARG A 95 -11.24 -0.93 5.81
N MET A 96 -10.53 0.18 5.90
CA MET A 96 -10.13 0.76 7.19
C MET A 96 -11.30 1.30 8.00
N ALA A 97 -12.43 1.60 7.36
CA ALA A 97 -13.66 2.05 8.01
C ALA A 97 -14.61 0.90 8.37
N GLN A 98 -14.37 -0.30 7.87
CA GLN A 98 -15.23 -1.46 8.13
C GLN A 98 -14.91 -2.06 9.50
N ASP A 99 -15.89 -2.11 10.39
CA ASP A 99 -15.75 -2.70 11.73
C ASP A 99 -15.58 -4.23 11.70
N PHE A 100 -16.07 -4.88 10.65
CA PHE A 100 -15.89 -6.32 10.45
C PHE A 100 -14.53 -6.69 9.82
N SER A 101 -13.81 -5.72 9.24
CA SER A 101 -12.47 -5.93 8.67
C SER A 101 -11.35 -5.67 9.68
N PHE A 102 -11.60 -4.79 10.63
CA PHE A 102 -10.64 -4.41 11.68
C PHE A 102 -11.33 -4.42 13.03
N ARG A 103 -10.67 -4.97 14.04
CA ARG A 103 -11.15 -4.92 15.41
C ARG A 103 -11.34 -3.48 15.89
N TYR A 104 -10.40 -2.61 15.53
CA TYR A 104 -10.44 -1.18 15.84
C TYR A 104 -10.31 -0.41 14.53
N PRO A 105 -11.43 0.01 13.91
CA PRO A 105 -11.36 0.80 12.69
C PRO A 105 -10.58 2.08 12.88
N LEU A 106 -9.68 2.37 11.94
CA LEU A 106 -8.84 3.57 11.98
C LEU A 106 -9.49 4.76 11.29
N VAL A 107 -10.52 4.52 10.49
CA VAL A 107 -11.29 5.53 9.76
C VAL A 107 -12.73 5.44 10.22
N ASP A 108 -13.29 6.58 10.58
CA ASP A 108 -14.71 6.69 10.89
C ASP A 108 -15.45 7.17 9.63
N GLY A 109 -16.31 6.32 9.11
CA GLY A 109 -17.03 6.58 7.88
C GLY A 109 -18.50 6.88 8.11
N GLN A 110 -19.06 7.77 7.28
CA GLN A 110 -20.48 8.06 7.26
C GLN A 110 -21.05 7.64 5.90
N GLY A 111 -21.98 6.68 5.92
CA GLY A 111 -22.60 6.16 4.72
C GLY A 111 -22.52 4.64 4.61
N ASN A 112 -22.68 4.13 3.39
CA ASN A 112 -22.64 2.70 3.12
C ASN A 112 -21.21 2.23 2.83
N PHE A 113 -20.58 1.59 3.81
CA PHE A 113 -19.25 0.99 3.71
C PHE A 113 -19.30 -0.54 3.53
N GLY A 114 -20.44 -1.08 3.16
CA GLY A 114 -20.64 -2.50 3.00
C GLY A 114 -21.05 -3.21 4.29
N SER A 115 -21.32 -4.51 4.19
CA SER A 115 -21.69 -5.32 5.34
C SER A 115 -21.01 -6.69 5.28
N ILE A 116 -20.97 -7.36 6.44
CA ILE A 116 -20.45 -8.72 6.54
C ILE A 116 -21.32 -9.73 5.75
N ASP A 117 -22.57 -9.38 5.48
CA ASP A 117 -23.50 -10.23 4.73
C ASP A 117 -23.29 -10.17 3.21
N GLY A 118 -22.29 -9.45 2.76
CA GLY A 118 -21.89 -9.41 1.36
C GLY A 118 -22.35 -8.18 0.60
N ASP A 119 -22.96 -7.21 1.26
CA ASP A 119 -23.30 -5.94 0.62
C ASP A 119 -22.03 -5.15 0.31
N ASN A 120 -21.94 -4.66 -0.91
CA ASN A 120 -20.79 -3.85 -1.32
C ASN A 120 -20.92 -2.42 -0.81
N ALA A 121 -19.77 -1.79 -0.57
CA ALA A 121 -19.72 -0.36 -0.29
C ALA A 121 -20.22 0.45 -1.49
N ALA A 122 -20.88 1.53 -1.21
CA ALA A 122 -21.37 2.44 -2.25
C ALA A 122 -20.24 3.16 -2.98
#